data_c8c4f0267d37708dd56698bd02d1e337
#
_entry.id   c8c4f0267d37708dd56698bd02d1e337
#
_cell.length_a   1.000
_cell.length_b   1.000
_cell.length_c   1.000
_cell.angle_alpha   90.00
_cell.angle_beta   90.00
_cell.angle_gamma   90.00
#
_symmetry.space_group_name_H-M   'P 1'
#
loop_
_entity.id
_entity.type
_entity.pdbx_description
1 polymer ?
#
loop_
_entity_poly.entity_id
_entity_poly.type
_entity_poly.pdbx_seq_one_letter_code
_entity_poly.pdbx_strand_id
1 'polypeptide(L)'
;VFNSHPFQIGAGKEYWWGINTKYSSSLQFGDSFENESVVVDLDESKKDKWNIFGFSPYQWMHVDLSSIYSTSAIKFKLKANELPKLQAILFSYTGERRRLQKTLNESNFVVKKNGIYEAYLPLKSLMGYSEFRWNDLKEIRFRVLEGNQFEIGDFELIEFRGNPKKPTEWKGI
;
A
#
# COMPACT_ATOMS: atom_id res chain seq x y z
N VAL A 1 1.19 -19.84 -8.34
CA VAL A 1 1.97 -19.65 -9.55
C VAL A 1 1.96 -18.19 -9.90
N PHE A 2 3.12 -17.58 -9.85
CA PHE A 2 3.25 -16.21 -10.25
C PHE A 2 3.19 -16.12 -11.75
N ASN A 3 2.22 -15.42 -12.25
CA ASN A 3 2.25 -15.04 -13.64
C ASN A 3 3.33 -13.97 -13.84
N SER A 4 3.97 -14.00 -14.97
CA SER A 4 4.99 -13.02 -15.38
C SER A 4 4.44 -11.59 -15.52
N HIS A 5 3.19 -11.37 -15.16
CA HIS A 5 2.55 -10.07 -15.19
C HIS A 5 2.32 -9.53 -13.79
N PRO A 6 2.49 -8.22 -13.59
CA PRO A 6 2.11 -7.59 -12.35
C PRO A 6 0.66 -7.93 -12.02
N PHE A 7 0.47 -8.27 -10.78
CA PHE A 7 -0.80 -8.77 -10.34
C PHE A 7 -1.55 -7.64 -9.64
N GLN A 8 -2.73 -7.32 -10.14
CA GLN A 8 -3.58 -6.30 -9.56
C GLN A 8 -4.13 -6.79 -8.24
N ILE A 9 -3.82 -6.12 -7.16
CA ILE A 9 -4.32 -6.45 -5.83
C ILE A 9 -5.47 -5.56 -5.37
N GLY A 10 -5.81 -4.55 -6.13
CA GLY A 10 -7.03 -3.77 -5.92
C GLY A 10 -8.26 -4.58 -6.31
N ALA A 11 -9.31 -4.49 -5.52
CA ALA A 11 -10.50 -5.31 -5.69
C ALA A 11 -11.75 -4.51 -6.02
N GLY A 12 -11.61 -3.25 -6.37
CA GLY A 12 -12.71 -2.35 -6.66
C GLY A 12 -12.96 -1.31 -5.56
N LYS A 13 -13.68 -0.26 -5.94
CA LYS A 13 -13.90 0.89 -5.07
C LYS A 13 -14.63 0.54 -3.77
N GLU A 14 -15.51 -0.41 -3.81
CA GLU A 14 -16.31 -0.85 -2.67
C GLU A 14 -15.48 -1.53 -1.57
N TYR A 15 -14.27 -1.97 -1.87
CA TYR A 15 -13.39 -2.62 -0.89
C TYR A 15 -12.40 -1.65 -0.23
N TRP A 16 -12.43 -0.40 -0.63
CA TRP A 16 -11.72 0.66 0.03
C TRP A 16 -12.51 1.21 1.22
N TRP A 17 -11.80 1.60 2.25
CA TRP A 17 -12.40 2.26 3.39
C TRP A 17 -11.50 3.40 3.88
N GLY A 18 -12.12 4.41 4.43
CA GLY A 18 -11.45 5.60 4.96
C GLY A 18 -11.38 5.61 6.47
N ILE A 19 -10.61 6.52 6.93
CA ILE A 19 -9.98 6.64 8.22
C ILE A 19 -10.91 6.74 9.39
N ASN A 20 -11.89 7.44 9.25
CA ASN A 20 -12.81 7.75 10.30
C ASN A 20 -14.10 8.16 9.61
N THR A 21 -15.17 7.53 9.97
CA THR A 21 -16.48 7.88 9.41
C THR A 21 -16.82 9.35 9.59
N LYS A 22 -16.27 9.98 10.63
CA LYS A 22 -16.37 11.41 10.86
C LYS A 22 -15.64 12.26 9.81
N TYR A 23 -14.69 11.64 9.12
CA TYR A 23 -13.84 12.26 8.10
C TYR A 23 -13.82 11.47 6.79
N SER A 24 -14.76 10.58 6.61
CA SER A 24 -14.88 9.75 5.41
C SER A 24 -15.03 10.56 4.12
N SER A 25 -15.42 11.82 4.24
CA SER A 25 -15.41 12.77 3.13
C SER A 25 -14.01 13.03 2.56
N SER A 26 -12.96 12.66 3.29
CA SER A 26 -11.58 12.78 2.84
C SER A 26 -11.14 11.68 1.89
N LEU A 27 -11.91 10.60 1.76
CA LEU A 27 -11.58 9.51 0.86
C LEU A 27 -12.45 9.58 -0.39
N GLN A 28 -11.87 10.07 -1.46
CA GLN A 28 -12.49 10.20 -2.77
C GLN A 28 -11.71 9.36 -3.78
N PHE A 29 -12.35 8.94 -4.86
CA PHE A 29 -11.67 8.21 -5.92
C PHE A 29 -11.13 9.16 -6.97
N GLY A 30 -9.90 8.89 -7.42
CA GLY A 30 -9.22 9.65 -8.44
C GLY A 30 -9.17 8.92 -9.79
N ASP A 31 -8.60 9.59 -10.76
CA ASP A 31 -8.47 9.09 -12.13
C ASP A 31 -7.08 9.33 -12.73
N SER A 32 -6.12 9.69 -11.91
CA SER A 32 -4.76 10.00 -12.40
C SER A 32 -3.98 8.76 -12.88
N PHE A 33 -4.40 7.58 -12.50
CA PHE A 33 -3.72 6.33 -12.81
C PHE A 33 -4.63 5.41 -13.61
N GLU A 34 -4.02 4.43 -14.25
CA GLU A 34 -4.73 3.45 -15.07
C GLU A 34 -5.71 2.61 -14.26
N ASN A 35 -5.31 2.19 -13.08
CA ASN A 35 -6.14 1.43 -12.16
C ASN A 35 -6.72 2.35 -11.08
N GLU A 36 -7.53 1.79 -10.20
CA GLU A 36 -8.22 2.57 -9.18
C GLU A 36 -7.24 3.29 -8.25
N SER A 37 -7.63 4.47 -7.85
CA SER A 37 -6.89 5.28 -6.88
C SER A 37 -7.83 6.02 -5.97
N VAL A 38 -7.32 6.42 -4.83
CA VAL A 38 -8.04 7.27 -3.88
C VAL A 38 -7.30 8.60 -3.71
N VAL A 39 -8.09 9.66 -3.61
CA VAL A 39 -7.59 11.00 -3.28
C VAL A 39 -7.75 11.20 -1.79
N VAL A 40 -6.64 11.39 -1.12
CA VAL A 40 -6.62 11.67 0.31
C VAL A 40 -6.45 13.17 0.50
N ASP A 41 -7.42 13.79 1.15
CA ASP A 41 -7.40 15.20 1.47
C ASP A 41 -7.76 15.36 2.95
N LEU A 42 -6.73 15.52 3.76
CA LEU A 42 -6.85 15.64 5.21
C LEU A 42 -6.81 17.09 5.61
N ASP A 43 -7.87 17.54 6.23
CA ASP A 43 -7.90 18.85 6.86
C ASP A 43 -6.93 18.87 8.06
N GLU A 44 -5.94 19.74 8.04
CA GLU A 44 -4.94 19.85 9.11
C GLU A 44 -5.54 20.14 10.48
N SER A 45 -6.66 20.88 10.53
CA SER A 45 -7.36 21.15 11.77
C SER A 45 -8.00 19.92 12.40
N LYS A 46 -8.11 18.83 11.62
CA LYS A 46 -8.74 17.58 12.00
C LYS A 46 -7.76 16.41 12.00
N LYS A 47 -6.48 16.69 12.05
CA LYS A 47 -5.46 15.65 12.19
C LYS A 47 -5.68 14.88 13.48
N ASP A 48 -6.41 13.80 13.36
CA ASP A 48 -6.59 12.85 14.45
C ASP A 48 -5.52 11.77 14.38
N LYS A 49 -5.31 11.12 15.51
CA LYS A 49 -4.41 9.97 15.70
C LYS A 49 -4.67 8.81 14.73
N TRP A 50 -5.78 8.85 14.03
CA TRP A 50 -6.33 7.75 13.23
C TRP A 50 -6.34 8.02 11.72
N ASN A 51 -5.37 8.75 11.21
CA ASN A 51 -5.24 9.00 9.77
C ASN A 51 -4.89 7.72 9.01
N ILE A 52 -5.82 6.78 8.99
CA ILE A 52 -5.66 5.45 8.42
C ILE A 52 -6.70 5.23 7.33
N PHE A 53 -6.29 4.74 6.20
CA PHE A 53 -7.15 4.26 5.13
C PHE A 53 -6.59 2.94 4.58
N GLY A 54 -7.38 2.22 3.82
CA GLY A 54 -6.91 0.97 3.29
C GLY A 54 -7.92 0.27 2.40
N PHE A 55 -7.58 -0.93 2.03
CA PHE A 55 -8.44 -1.76 1.21
C PHE A 55 -8.22 -3.24 1.52
N SER A 56 -9.25 -4.03 1.21
CA SER A 56 -9.15 -5.48 1.21
C SER A 56 -8.90 -5.96 -0.21
N PRO A 57 -7.78 -6.62 -0.48
CA PRO A 57 -7.54 -7.22 -1.78
C PRO A 57 -8.53 -8.36 -2.02
N TYR A 58 -8.84 -8.60 -3.28
CA TYR A 58 -9.68 -9.72 -3.72
C TYR A 58 -11.04 -9.84 -3.03
N GLN A 59 -11.77 -8.74 -2.92
CA GLN A 59 -13.17 -8.82 -2.49
C GLN A 59 -13.35 -9.50 -1.13
N TRP A 60 -12.51 -9.13 -0.15
CA TRP A 60 -12.52 -9.69 1.20
C TRP A 60 -12.07 -11.16 1.29
N MET A 61 -11.56 -11.71 0.22
CA MET A 61 -11.00 -13.07 0.24
C MET A 61 -9.63 -13.08 0.89
N HIS A 62 -9.27 -14.22 1.46
CA HIS A 62 -7.92 -14.43 1.97
C HIS A 62 -6.94 -14.59 0.81
N VAL A 63 -5.83 -13.91 0.90
CA VAL A 63 -4.77 -13.98 -0.12
C VAL A 63 -3.57 -14.72 0.47
N ASP A 64 -3.18 -15.79 -0.19
CA ASP A 64 -2.03 -16.59 0.22
C ASP A 64 -0.77 -16.11 -0.52
N LEU A 65 0.12 -15.46 0.22
CA LEU A 65 1.41 -14.98 -0.25
C LEU A 65 2.58 -15.79 0.33
N SER A 66 2.30 -16.90 0.99
CA SER A 66 3.32 -17.66 1.75
C SER A 66 4.47 -18.17 0.88
N SER A 67 4.21 -18.49 -0.39
CA SER A 67 5.23 -19.01 -1.30
C SER A 67 6.07 -17.91 -1.99
N ILE A 68 5.66 -16.67 -1.92
CA ILE A 68 6.23 -15.59 -2.74
C ILE A 68 6.63 -14.34 -1.98
N TYR A 69 6.27 -14.21 -0.70
CA TYR A 69 6.52 -12.98 0.03
C TYR A 69 7.99 -12.58 0.09
N SER A 70 8.90 -13.56 0.10
CA SER A 70 10.35 -13.30 0.19
C SER A 70 10.94 -12.71 -1.09
N THR A 71 10.25 -12.83 -2.21
CA THR A 71 10.71 -12.39 -3.54
C THR A 71 9.77 -11.38 -4.18
N SER A 72 8.82 -10.85 -3.43
CA SER A 72 7.80 -9.96 -3.97
C SER A 72 7.77 -8.61 -3.28
N ALA A 73 7.22 -7.64 -3.96
CA ALA A 73 6.97 -6.30 -3.45
C ALA A 73 5.58 -5.82 -3.86
N ILE A 74 4.98 -5.00 -3.03
CA ILE A 74 3.82 -4.21 -3.43
C ILE A 74 4.34 -2.95 -4.11
N LYS A 75 3.92 -2.74 -5.35
CA LYS A 75 4.19 -1.54 -6.10
C LYS A 75 2.91 -0.71 -6.16
N PHE A 76 3.03 0.57 -5.96
CA PHE A 76 1.91 1.49 -6.13
C PHE A 76 2.39 2.84 -6.61
N LYS A 77 1.45 3.67 -7.05
CA LYS A 77 1.74 5.03 -7.50
C LYS A 77 1.16 6.04 -6.53
N LEU A 78 1.87 7.14 -6.41
CA LEU A 78 1.48 8.25 -5.56
C LEU A 78 1.70 9.55 -6.32
N LYS A 79 0.68 10.41 -6.31
CA LYS A 79 0.76 11.74 -6.91
C LYS A 79 0.61 12.78 -5.80
N ALA A 80 1.62 13.60 -5.63
CA ALA A 80 1.63 14.63 -4.60
C ALA A 80 2.57 15.78 -4.98
N ASN A 81 2.30 16.98 -4.48
CA ASN A 81 3.25 18.10 -4.57
C ASN A 81 4.44 17.87 -3.66
N GLU A 82 4.17 17.37 -2.46
CA GLU A 82 5.19 16.95 -1.50
C GLU A 82 4.93 15.51 -1.09
N LEU A 83 6.00 14.71 -1.04
CA LEU A 83 5.90 13.31 -0.67
C LEU A 83 5.39 13.18 0.77
N PRO A 84 4.22 12.56 0.99
CA PRO A 84 3.74 12.34 2.35
C PRO A 84 4.58 11.28 3.06
N LYS A 85 4.58 11.32 4.36
CA LYS A 85 5.16 10.27 5.18
C LYS A 85 4.08 9.27 5.55
N LEU A 86 4.24 8.05 5.08
CA LEU A 86 3.26 6.98 5.21
C LEU A 86 3.85 5.79 5.96
N GLN A 87 3.01 5.15 6.74
CA GLN A 87 3.27 3.83 7.29
C GLN A 87 2.36 2.82 6.61
N ALA A 88 2.94 1.80 5.99
CA ALA A 88 2.21 0.69 5.43
C ALA A 88 1.99 -0.38 6.50
N ILE A 89 0.81 -0.93 6.57
CA ILE A 89 0.41 -1.94 7.56
C ILE A 89 -0.33 -3.05 6.84
N LEU A 90 0.14 -4.27 7.01
CA LEU A 90 -0.53 -5.47 6.50
C LEU A 90 -1.16 -6.23 7.65
N PHE A 91 -2.40 -6.64 7.46
CA PHE A 91 -3.12 -7.47 8.42
C PHE A 91 -3.42 -8.84 7.84
N SER A 92 -3.16 -9.87 8.62
CA SER A 92 -3.69 -11.20 8.34
C SER A 92 -5.08 -11.36 8.98
N TYR A 93 -5.86 -12.30 8.45
CA TYR A 93 -7.22 -12.57 8.95
C TYR A 93 -7.20 -13.21 10.33
N THR A 94 -6.26 -14.11 10.54
CA THR A 94 -6.14 -14.89 11.76
C THR A 94 -4.88 -14.52 12.56
N GLY A 95 -4.92 -14.76 13.86
CA GLY A 95 -3.86 -14.47 14.80
C GLY A 95 -4.16 -13.27 15.70
N GLU A 96 -3.77 -13.35 16.97
CA GLU A 96 -3.97 -12.27 17.93
C GLU A 96 -3.15 -11.03 17.57
N ARG A 97 -1.91 -11.25 17.15
CA ARG A 97 -0.98 -10.22 16.74
C ARG A 97 -0.71 -10.36 15.24
N ARG A 98 -1.66 -9.92 14.47
CA ARG A 98 -1.78 -10.25 13.05
C ARG A 98 -1.33 -9.15 12.10
N ARG A 99 -0.40 -8.30 12.50
CA ARG A 99 0.04 -7.20 11.66
C ARG A 99 1.55 -7.16 11.47
N LEU A 100 1.96 -6.76 10.28
CA LEU A 100 3.30 -6.29 9.97
C LEU A 100 3.22 -4.85 9.49
N GLN A 101 4.27 -4.08 9.69
CA GLN A 101 4.28 -2.68 9.30
C GLN A 101 5.66 -2.21 8.87
N LYS A 102 5.67 -1.13 8.11
CA LYS A 102 6.88 -0.41 7.73
C LYS A 102 6.56 1.04 7.48
N THR A 103 7.32 1.94 8.09
CA THR A 103 7.31 3.34 7.72
C THR A 103 8.11 3.52 6.43
N LEU A 104 7.47 4.03 5.40
CA LEU A 104 8.12 4.28 4.12
C LEU A 104 9.04 5.48 4.23
N ASN A 105 10.16 5.41 3.55
CA ASN A 105 11.14 6.49 3.45
C ASN A 105 11.47 6.77 1.99
N GLU A 106 12.31 7.74 1.72
CA GLU A 106 12.67 8.12 0.36
C GLU A 106 13.21 6.96 -0.48
N SER A 107 13.87 5.98 0.14
CA SER A 107 14.39 4.82 -0.58
C SER A 107 13.31 3.91 -1.14
N ASN A 108 12.09 4.01 -0.68
CA ASN A 108 10.95 3.27 -1.21
C ASN A 108 10.34 3.89 -2.47
N PHE A 109 10.74 5.11 -2.82
CA PHE A 109 10.11 5.85 -3.91
C PHE A 109 11.07 6.12 -5.06
N VAL A 110 10.54 6.03 -6.27
CA VAL A 110 11.20 6.47 -7.49
C VAL A 110 10.41 7.65 -8.04
N VAL A 111 11.09 8.78 -8.22
CA VAL A 111 10.46 9.97 -8.78
C VAL A 111 10.21 9.77 -10.26
N LYS A 112 8.99 10.03 -10.68
CA LYS A 112 8.60 10.09 -12.08
C LYS A 112 8.32 11.54 -12.48
N LYS A 113 7.60 11.74 -13.57
CA LYS A 113 7.23 13.08 -14.05
C LYS A 113 5.96 13.60 -13.38
N ASN A 114 5.83 14.92 -13.32
CA ASN A 114 4.56 15.60 -12.92
C ASN A 114 4.09 15.26 -11.49
N GLY A 115 5.01 15.15 -10.54
CA GLY A 115 4.66 14.88 -9.15
C GLY A 115 4.19 13.45 -8.90
N ILE A 116 4.47 12.56 -9.83
CA ILE A 116 4.14 11.13 -9.67
C ILE A 116 5.37 10.39 -9.16
N TYR A 117 5.13 9.55 -8.15
CA TYR A 117 6.11 8.65 -7.56
C TYR A 117 5.64 7.21 -7.74
N GLU A 118 6.58 6.32 -8.01
CA GLU A 118 6.34 4.88 -7.86
C GLU A 118 6.94 4.41 -6.55
N ALA A 119 6.15 3.74 -5.75
CA ALA A 119 6.57 3.19 -4.48
C ALA A 119 6.77 1.68 -4.60
N TYR A 120 7.77 1.19 -3.89
CA TYR A 120 8.11 -0.23 -3.83
C TYR A 120 8.26 -0.65 -2.39
N LEU A 121 7.41 -1.55 -1.97
CA LEU A 121 7.39 -2.08 -0.62
C LEU A 121 7.70 -3.58 -0.67
N PRO A 122 8.98 -3.97 -0.47
CA PRO A 122 9.31 -5.38 -0.38
C PRO A 122 8.55 -6.01 0.78
N LEU A 123 7.87 -7.10 0.54
CA LEU A 123 7.10 -7.76 1.58
C LEU A 123 8.00 -8.23 2.73
N LYS A 124 9.20 -8.67 2.40
CA LYS A 124 10.21 -9.09 3.38
C LYS A 124 10.70 -7.96 4.30
N SER A 125 10.52 -6.71 3.90
CA SER A 125 10.95 -5.55 4.71
C SER A 125 9.97 -5.18 5.81
N LEU A 126 8.77 -5.72 5.77
CA LEU A 126 7.75 -5.49 6.80
C LEU A 126 8.10 -6.26 8.06
N MET A 127 7.93 -5.62 9.20
CA MET A 127 8.23 -6.18 10.50
C MET A 127 7.04 -6.04 11.45
N GLY A 128 6.94 -6.93 12.39
CA GLY A 128 5.87 -6.88 13.37
C GLY A 128 5.73 -8.17 14.15
N TYR A 129 4.53 -8.59 14.33
CA TYR A 129 4.24 -9.74 15.18
C TYR A 129 4.47 -11.06 14.47
N SER A 130 5.04 -12.03 15.19
CA SER A 130 5.30 -13.37 14.68
C SER A 130 4.04 -14.17 14.34
N GLU A 131 2.91 -13.78 14.89
CA GLU A 131 1.61 -14.40 14.62
C GLU A 131 0.97 -13.96 13.32
N PHE A 132 1.56 -13.00 12.61
CA PHE A 132 1.12 -12.65 11.27
C PHE A 132 1.24 -13.85 10.32
N ARG A 133 0.25 -14.04 9.47
CA ARG A 133 0.17 -15.17 8.54
C ARG A 133 0.20 -14.70 7.09
N TRP A 134 1.26 -15.04 6.38
CA TRP A 134 1.39 -14.72 4.95
C TRP A 134 0.41 -15.48 4.06
N ASN A 135 -0.13 -16.58 4.53
CA ASN A 135 -1.15 -17.34 3.79
C ASN A 135 -2.56 -16.76 3.95
N ASP A 136 -2.71 -15.64 4.62
CA ASP A 136 -4.00 -15.18 5.08
C ASP A 136 -4.08 -13.65 5.10
N LEU A 137 -3.51 -13.01 4.10
CA LEU A 137 -3.55 -11.54 4.01
C LEU A 137 -4.99 -11.06 3.84
N LYS A 138 -5.42 -10.18 4.73
CA LYS A 138 -6.75 -9.61 4.75
C LYS A 138 -6.81 -8.18 4.24
N GLU A 139 -5.94 -7.33 4.75
CA GLU A 139 -6.00 -5.90 4.50
C GLU A 139 -4.62 -5.28 4.32
N ILE A 140 -4.58 -4.28 3.47
CA ILE A 140 -3.44 -3.37 3.32
C ILE A 140 -3.93 -2.00 3.78
N ARG A 141 -3.26 -1.43 4.77
CA ARG A 141 -3.61 -0.13 5.35
C ARG A 141 -2.44 0.82 5.27
N PHE A 142 -2.77 2.10 5.22
CA PHE A 142 -1.80 3.19 5.29
C PHE A 142 -2.19 4.15 6.39
N ARG A 143 -1.22 4.49 7.22
CA ARG A 143 -1.33 5.59 8.18
C ARG A 143 -0.58 6.79 7.65
N VAL A 144 -1.22 7.94 7.60
CA VAL A 144 -0.57 9.20 7.23
C VAL A 144 0.10 9.79 8.46
N LEU A 145 1.43 9.83 8.45
CA LEU A 145 2.23 10.40 9.53
C LEU A 145 2.48 11.90 9.30
N GLU A 146 2.75 12.28 8.05
CA GLU A 146 2.94 13.67 7.63
C GLU A 146 2.37 13.85 6.23
N GLY A 147 1.87 15.06 5.96
CA GLY A 147 1.21 15.38 4.70
C GLY A 147 -0.29 15.36 4.81
N ASN A 148 -0.97 15.96 3.84
CA ASN A 148 -2.42 16.12 3.88
C ASN A 148 -3.12 15.92 2.55
N GLN A 149 -2.41 16.02 1.42
CA GLN A 149 -3.02 15.90 0.10
C GLN A 149 -2.16 15.02 -0.81
N PHE A 150 -2.73 13.95 -1.30
CA PHE A 150 -2.11 13.09 -2.29
C PHE A 150 -3.15 12.15 -2.92
N GLU A 151 -2.79 11.58 -4.03
CA GLU A 151 -3.54 10.50 -4.67
C GLU A 151 -2.66 9.24 -4.64
N ILE A 152 -3.24 8.13 -4.24
CA ILE A 152 -2.53 6.85 -4.12
C ILE A 152 -3.35 5.76 -4.78
N GLY A 153 -2.70 4.91 -5.53
CA GLY A 153 -3.40 3.83 -6.22
C GLY A 153 -2.52 2.99 -7.11
N ASP A 154 -3.15 2.32 -8.03
CA ASP A 154 -2.48 1.44 -9.00
C ASP A 154 -1.61 0.38 -8.31
N PHE A 155 -2.21 -0.32 -7.35
CA PHE A 155 -1.54 -1.31 -6.54
C PHE A 155 -1.32 -2.60 -7.30
N GLU A 156 -0.08 -3.03 -7.34
CA GLU A 156 0.36 -4.25 -8.01
C GLU A 156 1.25 -5.06 -7.09
N LEU A 157 1.15 -6.36 -7.20
CA LEU A 157 2.11 -7.27 -6.61
C LEU A 157 3.11 -7.68 -7.69
N ILE A 158 4.37 -7.37 -7.46
CA ILE A 158 5.44 -7.69 -8.41
C ILE A 158 6.43 -8.66 -7.79
N GLU A 159 6.98 -9.53 -8.61
CA GLU A 159 8.10 -10.35 -8.23
C GLU A 159 9.40 -9.71 -8.73
N PHE A 160 10.43 -9.74 -7.93
CA PHE A 160 11.75 -9.25 -8.33
C PHE A 160 12.78 -10.37 -8.21
N ARG A 161 13.78 -10.30 -9.08
CA ARG A 161 14.92 -11.21 -9.05
C ARG A 161 16.14 -10.50 -8.49
N GLY A 162 16.93 -11.22 -7.72
CA GLY A 162 18.10 -10.68 -7.09
C GLY A 162 17.81 -10.07 -5.72
N ASN A 163 18.68 -9.21 -5.28
CA ASN A 163 18.58 -8.55 -3.97
C ASN A 163 18.61 -7.03 -4.17
N PRO A 164 17.52 -6.43 -4.61
CA PRO A 164 17.51 -4.99 -4.90
C PRO A 164 17.70 -4.21 -3.60
N LYS A 165 18.66 -3.30 -3.64
CA LYS A 165 18.96 -2.41 -2.50
C LYS A 165 18.14 -1.14 -2.54
N LYS A 166 17.72 -0.73 -3.72
CA LYS A 166 16.97 0.51 -3.96
C LYS A 166 15.83 0.26 -4.94
N PRO A 167 14.74 1.01 -4.85
CA PRO A 167 13.62 0.87 -5.79
C PRO A 167 14.00 1.01 -7.25
N THR A 168 14.98 1.86 -7.56
CA THR A 168 15.48 2.06 -8.91
C THR A 168 16.15 0.84 -9.51
N GLU A 169 16.58 -0.10 -8.68
CA GLU A 169 17.21 -1.35 -9.09
C GLU A 169 16.20 -2.45 -9.35
N TRP A 170 14.95 -2.21 -9.00
CA TRP A 170 13.89 -3.20 -9.13
C TRP A 170 13.25 -3.09 -10.51
N LYS A 171 13.29 -4.17 -11.22
CA LYS A 171 12.60 -4.28 -12.50
C LYS A 171 11.38 -5.15 -12.29
N GLY A 172 10.24 -4.63 -12.60
CA GLY A 172 9.02 -5.43 -12.70
C GLY A 172 9.25 -6.52 -13.74
N ILE A 173 8.80 -7.67 -13.45
CA ILE A 173 8.90 -8.81 -14.35
C ILE A 173 7.70 -8.82 -15.27
#